data_8a7371295b8129ba6d0c9896033da8a5
#
_entry.id   8a7371295b8129ba6d0c9896033da8a5
#
_cell.length_a   1.000
_cell.length_b   1.000
_cell.length_c   1.000
_cell.angle_alpha   90.00
_cell.angle_beta   90.00
_cell.angle_gamma   90.00
#
_symmetry.space_group_name_H-M   'P 1'
#
loop_
_entity.id
_entity.type
_entity.pdbx_description
1 polymer ?
#
loop_
_entity_poly.entity_id
_entity_poly.type
_entity_poly.pdbx_seq_one_letter_code
_entity_poly.pdbx_strand_id
1 'polypeptide(L)'
;MDERSSTAPHVVIELDPQLRVTGWNRRAEQVFGVSATEAVGKPVAEVAPVSGDPSAWSAALTPDGEAPRIRAVALPGRELMFEAWAQVLRDGDGQVTGAALYGHDVTVRETEARRADLERTILATLLDTLDISTWALDRDGVFLFQDGKAMRATGLQPHQFVGASMFDVYATESGLDEVRAALRGEACRGVQSETYGVHWMHWYIPVKSTTGVALVGISLDVSDTKRNEAELRNKLDLIEKQQEVIRELSTPIIEIWDGVITLPIVGLIDSVRTAEIMDNLLQTVARTRARFAILDLTGVEVVDTGTASHLIGMIQAIRLLGAEGILTGIHPVIAQTIVSLGVDLTRVGVHAKLRDALQYCITRLGRKRPAVPTAGA
;
A
#
# COMPACT_ATOMS: atom_id res chain seq x y z
N MET A 1 32.30 57.13 20.99
CA MET A 1 30.89 56.70 20.85
C MET A 1 30.03 57.65 21.69
N ASP A 2 29.07 58.32 21.07
CA ASP A 2 28.17 59.27 21.75
C ASP A 2 27.24 58.49 22.71
N GLU A 3 26.81 59.10 23.81
CA GLU A 3 25.92 58.48 24.81
C GLU A 3 24.66 57.88 24.22
N ARG A 4 24.19 58.45 23.09
CA ARG A 4 23.03 57.96 22.34
C ARG A 4 23.27 56.61 21.62
N SER A 5 24.50 56.35 21.14
CA SER A 5 24.88 55.09 20.55
C SER A 5 25.02 53.93 21.55
N SER A 6 25.40 54.30 22.81
CA SER A 6 25.61 53.32 23.87
C SER A 6 24.30 52.61 24.34
N THR A 7 23.13 53.28 24.22
CA THR A 7 21.83 52.81 24.68
C THR A 7 20.88 52.41 23.53
N ALA A 8 21.38 52.44 22.28
CA ALA A 8 20.57 52.07 21.11
C ALA A 8 20.04 50.65 21.21
N PRO A 9 18.77 50.40 20.79
CA PRO A 9 18.17 49.05 20.79
C PRO A 9 18.82 48.12 19.79
N HIS A 10 19.57 48.68 18.85
CA HIS A 10 20.30 47.97 17.80
C HIS A 10 21.75 47.73 18.17
N VAL A 11 22.36 46.71 17.56
CA VAL A 11 23.82 46.59 17.59
C VAL A 11 24.41 47.79 16.86
N VAL A 12 25.37 48.45 17.45
CA VAL A 12 26.16 49.50 16.83
C VAL A 12 27.64 49.17 17.02
N ILE A 13 28.35 49.03 15.89
CA ILE A 13 29.79 48.77 15.83
C ILE A 13 30.42 49.88 15.02
N GLU A 14 31.36 50.62 15.56
CA GLU A 14 32.15 51.61 14.82
C GLU A 14 33.52 51.01 14.48
N LEU A 15 33.96 51.21 13.26
CA LEU A 15 35.19 50.63 12.71
C LEU A 15 36.09 51.77 12.17
N ASP A 16 37.39 51.60 12.31
CA ASP A 16 38.37 52.41 11.60
C ASP A 16 38.55 51.92 10.13
N PRO A 17 39.33 52.65 9.28
CA PRO A 17 39.57 52.23 7.90
C PRO A 17 40.29 50.87 7.76
N GLN A 18 40.89 50.36 8.83
CA GLN A 18 41.54 49.05 8.90
C GLN A 18 40.63 47.97 9.46
N LEU A 19 39.31 48.26 9.59
CA LEU A 19 38.30 47.35 10.12
C LEU A 19 38.56 46.95 11.60
N ARG A 20 39.24 47.78 12.35
CA ARG A 20 39.36 47.59 13.81
C ARG A 20 38.20 48.27 14.52
N VAL A 21 37.71 47.64 15.56
CA VAL A 21 36.61 48.15 16.37
C VAL A 21 37.06 49.40 17.14
N THR A 22 36.39 50.54 16.89
CA THR A 22 36.56 51.79 17.63
C THR A 22 35.39 52.09 18.55
N GLY A 23 34.22 51.50 18.30
CA GLY A 23 33.02 51.57 19.13
C GLY A 23 32.28 50.26 19.17
N TRP A 24 31.78 49.90 20.39
CA TRP A 24 31.07 48.66 20.66
C TRP A 24 30.00 48.94 21.71
N ASN A 25 28.72 48.95 21.33
CA ASN A 25 27.67 49.32 22.24
C ASN A 25 27.23 48.12 23.11
N ARG A 26 26.44 48.39 24.16
CA ARG A 26 25.93 47.38 25.09
C ARG A 26 25.14 46.29 24.37
N ARG A 27 24.43 46.63 23.28
CA ARG A 27 23.68 45.64 22.52
C ARG A 27 24.60 44.68 21.78
N ALA A 28 25.73 45.20 21.23
CA ALA A 28 26.76 44.35 20.63
C ALA A 28 27.37 43.39 21.67
N GLU A 29 27.62 43.86 22.90
CA GLU A 29 28.09 42.96 24.00
C GLU A 29 27.10 41.80 24.23
N GLN A 30 25.80 42.09 24.28
CA GLN A 30 24.75 41.08 24.51
C GLN A 30 24.64 40.09 23.37
N VAL A 31 24.72 40.57 22.11
CA VAL A 31 24.52 39.73 20.93
C VAL A 31 25.76 38.88 20.65
N PHE A 32 26.95 39.50 20.70
CA PHE A 32 28.19 38.78 20.36
C PHE A 32 28.87 38.12 21.58
N GLY A 33 28.48 38.47 22.80
CA GLY A 33 29.05 37.93 24.03
C GLY A 33 30.47 38.39 24.36
N VAL A 34 30.91 39.50 23.74
CA VAL A 34 32.24 40.11 23.92
C VAL A 34 32.07 41.51 24.50
N SER A 35 32.77 41.83 25.55
CA SER A 35 32.70 43.15 26.18
C SER A 35 33.34 44.23 25.33
N ALA A 36 32.92 45.49 25.47
CA ALA A 36 33.51 46.61 24.73
C ALA A 36 35.01 46.73 25.01
N THR A 37 35.44 46.46 26.24
CA THR A 37 36.87 46.52 26.63
C THR A 37 37.71 45.43 25.93
N GLU A 38 37.10 44.30 25.59
CA GLU A 38 37.74 43.21 24.87
C GLU A 38 37.68 43.39 23.33
N ALA A 39 36.65 44.09 22.81
CA ALA A 39 36.40 44.27 21.37
C ALA A 39 37.19 45.42 20.82
N VAL A 40 37.25 46.57 21.51
CA VAL A 40 37.90 47.80 21.02
C VAL A 40 39.39 47.56 20.71
N GLY A 41 39.83 48.01 19.54
CA GLY A 41 41.20 47.85 19.03
C GLY A 41 41.46 46.53 18.31
N LYS A 42 40.56 45.53 18.41
CA LYS A 42 40.67 44.27 17.63
C LYS A 42 40.03 44.37 16.24
N PRO A 43 40.51 43.56 15.29
CA PRO A 43 39.80 43.39 14.03
C PRO A 43 38.38 42.90 14.26
N VAL A 44 37.38 43.46 13.58
CA VAL A 44 35.99 43.05 13.70
C VAL A 44 35.79 41.57 13.37
N ALA A 45 36.58 41.00 12.46
CA ALA A 45 36.51 39.57 12.11
C ALA A 45 36.92 38.63 13.27
N GLU A 46 37.65 39.10 14.28
CA GLU A 46 38.01 38.32 15.46
C GLU A 46 36.88 38.28 16.51
N VAL A 47 36.17 39.40 16.64
CA VAL A 47 35.10 39.54 17.70
C VAL A 47 33.72 39.24 17.16
N ALA A 48 33.53 39.30 15.84
CA ALA A 48 32.31 38.97 15.16
C ALA A 48 32.64 38.24 13.82
N PRO A 49 33.19 37.02 13.85
CA PRO A 49 33.62 36.29 12.64
C PRO A 49 32.41 35.90 11.78
N VAL A 50 32.45 36.25 10.50
CA VAL A 50 31.41 35.87 9.53
C VAL A 50 31.73 34.50 8.96
N SER A 51 30.77 33.57 8.98
CA SER A 51 30.92 32.23 8.43
C SER A 51 31.16 32.27 6.90
N GLY A 52 32.26 31.67 6.45
CA GLY A 52 32.54 31.42 5.04
C GLY A 52 33.14 32.55 4.23
N ASP A 53 33.21 33.80 4.74
CA ASP A 53 33.79 34.94 4.02
C ASP A 53 34.52 35.90 4.98
N PRO A 54 35.83 35.77 5.13
CA PRO A 54 36.62 36.67 5.97
C PRO A 54 36.57 38.12 5.53
N SER A 55 36.28 38.39 4.24
CA SER A 55 36.22 39.72 3.67
C SER A 55 34.84 40.40 3.80
N ALA A 56 33.87 39.72 4.36
CA ALA A 56 32.47 40.18 4.44
C ALA A 56 32.33 41.57 5.10
N TRP A 57 33.20 41.89 6.06
CA TRP A 57 33.22 43.21 6.73
C TRP A 57 33.84 44.30 5.89
N SER A 58 34.68 43.98 4.87
CA SER A 58 35.30 45.00 4.00
C SER A 58 34.25 45.72 3.15
N ALA A 59 33.14 45.09 2.85
CA ALA A 59 32.01 45.71 2.18
C ALA A 59 31.39 46.89 2.95
N ALA A 60 31.64 46.97 4.28
CA ALA A 60 31.17 48.07 5.12
C ALA A 60 31.85 49.41 4.77
N LEU A 61 33.02 49.36 4.15
CA LEU A 61 33.79 50.56 3.74
C LEU A 61 33.53 51.01 2.30
N THR A 62 32.70 50.28 1.55
CA THR A 62 32.35 50.63 0.17
C THR A 62 31.16 51.58 0.13
N PRO A 63 31.19 52.59 -0.78
CA PRO A 63 30.19 53.68 -0.81
C PRO A 63 28.75 53.23 -1.11
N ASP A 64 28.56 52.05 -1.74
CA ASP A 64 27.26 51.58 -2.26
C ASP A 64 26.53 50.62 -1.34
N GLY A 65 26.86 50.57 -0.03
CA GLY A 65 26.35 49.61 0.94
C GLY A 65 25.02 49.97 1.58
N GLU A 66 24.03 50.52 0.88
CA GLU A 66 22.77 50.97 1.47
C GLU A 66 21.78 49.86 1.82
N ALA A 67 21.92 48.69 1.27
CA ALA A 67 20.98 47.58 1.54
C ALA A 67 21.40 46.74 2.75
N PRO A 68 20.47 46.39 3.65
CA PRO A 68 20.78 45.50 4.76
C PRO A 68 21.21 44.11 4.22
N ARG A 69 22.22 43.53 4.82
CA ARG A 69 22.75 42.23 4.45
C ARG A 69 22.67 41.25 5.64
N ILE A 70 22.09 40.09 5.37
CA ILE A 70 22.08 39.03 6.38
C ILE A 70 23.40 38.26 6.29
N ARG A 71 24.06 38.08 7.41
CA ARG A 71 25.32 37.35 7.55
C ARG A 71 25.20 36.31 8.64
N ALA A 72 25.74 35.13 8.38
CA ALA A 72 25.94 34.14 9.41
C ALA A 72 27.21 34.50 10.20
N VAL A 73 27.10 34.68 11.49
CA VAL A 73 28.21 34.94 12.40
C VAL A 73 28.43 33.73 13.28
N ALA A 74 29.61 33.13 13.15
CA ALA A 74 29.99 31.99 13.98
C ALA A 74 30.51 32.47 15.35
N LEU A 75 29.81 32.13 16.39
CA LEU A 75 30.22 32.41 17.76
C LEU A 75 30.52 31.09 18.51
N PRO A 76 31.32 31.08 19.59
CA PRO A 76 31.54 29.90 20.38
C PRO A 76 30.23 29.23 20.83
N GLY A 77 29.99 28.00 20.34
CA GLY A 77 28.83 27.21 20.71
C GLY A 77 27.50 27.58 20.02
N ARG A 78 27.47 28.60 19.13
CA ARG A 78 26.29 28.98 18.36
C ARG A 78 26.64 29.70 17.08
N GLU A 79 25.75 29.64 16.10
CA GLU A 79 25.73 30.49 14.95
C GLU A 79 24.57 31.49 15.06
N LEU A 80 24.77 32.75 14.72
CA LEU A 80 23.67 33.71 14.66
C LEU A 80 23.55 34.31 13.27
N MET A 81 22.32 34.61 12.89
CA MET A 81 22.01 35.33 11.66
C MET A 81 21.89 36.80 12.01
N PHE A 82 22.83 37.60 11.46
CA PHE A 82 22.93 39.02 11.75
C PHE A 82 22.61 39.83 10.49
N GLU A 83 21.56 40.64 10.59
CA GLU A 83 21.19 41.58 9.55
C GLU A 83 21.80 42.93 9.88
N ALA A 84 22.66 43.38 8.98
CA ALA A 84 23.38 44.62 9.20
C ALA A 84 23.44 45.51 7.93
N TRP A 85 23.53 46.80 8.16
CA TRP A 85 23.85 47.77 7.15
C TRP A 85 24.99 48.65 7.69
N ALA A 86 25.78 49.22 6.75
CA ALA A 86 26.92 50.03 7.05
C ALA A 86 26.71 51.45 6.58
N GLN A 87 27.15 52.41 7.36
CA GLN A 87 27.29 53.81 7.00
C GLN A 87 28.77 54.17 6.99
N VAL A 88 29.28 54.59 5.85
CA VAL A 88 30.66 55.06 5.75
C VAL A 88 30.79 56.42 6.42
N LEU A 89 31.75 56.55 7.31
CA LEU A 89 32.06 57.79 8.04
C LEU A 89 33.15 58.52 7.29
N ARG A 90 32.96 59.88 7.09
CA ARG A 90 33.91 60.74 6.38
C ARG A 90 34.19 61.94 7.23
N ASP A 91 35.41 62.51 7.05
CA ASP A 91 35.80 63.77 7.66
C ASP A 91 35.30 64.98 6.83
N GLY A 92 35.61 66.16 7.30
CA GLY A 92 35.25 67.42 6.60
C GLY A 92 35.82 67.58 5.19
N ASP A 93 36.88 66.86 4.86
CA ASP A 93 37.55 66.83 3.55
C ASP A 93 37.05 65.68 2.66
N GLY A 94 36.03 64.88 3.15
CA GLY A 94 35.41 63.79 2.43
C GLY A 94 36.23 62.51 2.44
N GLN A 95 37.31 62.40 3.22
CA GLN A 95 38.09 61.18 3.34
C GLN A 95 37.36 60.14 4.28
N VAL A 96 37.47 58.86 3.95
CA VAL A 96 36.88 57.80 4.76
C VAL A 96 37.65 57.66 6.07
N THR A 97 37.01 57.95 7.19
CA THR A 97 37.53 57.78 8.52
C THR A 97 37.12 56.50 9.22
N GLY A 98 36.19 55.76 8.61
CA GLY A 98 35.70 54.50 9.14
C GLY A 98 34.31 54.14 8.65
N ALA A 99 33.64 53.26 9.37
CA ALA A 99 32.23 52.87 9.16
C ALA A 99 31.51 52.67 10.49
N ALA A 100 30.21 52.98 10.48
CA ALA A 100 29.29 52.57 11.53
C ALA A 100 28.39 51.44 11.02
N LEU A 101 28.41 50.30 11.70
CA LEU A 101 27.55 49.15 11.41
C LEU A 101 26.36 49.15 12.36
N TYR A 102 25.20 49.06 11.79
CA TYR A 102 23.93 48.94 12.51
C TYR A 102 23.33 47.59 12.20
N GLY A 103 22.78 46.87 13.21
CA GLY A 103 22.19 45.62 12.89
C GLY A 103 21.38 44.95 14.01
N HIS A 104 20.76 43.85 13.65
CA HIS A 104 19.94 43.04 14.51
C HIS A 104 20.31 41.56 14.42
N ASP A 105 20.17 40.87 15.54
CA ASP A 105 20.08 39.41 15.57
C ASP A 105 18.71 38.98 15.01
N VAL A 106 18.73 38.38 13.85
CA VAL A 106 17.52 37.87 13.17
C VAL A 106 17.46 36.33 13.17
N THR A 107 18.25 35.68 14.00
CA THR A 107 18.37 34.21 14.03
C THR A 107 17.02 33.54 14.18
N VAL A 108 16.19 33.97 15.12
CA VAL A 108 14.86 33.39 15.34
C VAL A 108 13.99 33.58 14.09
N ARG A 109 13.92 34.82 13.55
CA ARG A 109 13.13 35.13 12.36
C ARG A 109 13.56 34.27 11.15
N GLU A 110 14.86 34.17 10.92
CA GLU A 110 15.40 33.42 9.79
C GLU A 110 15.23 31.90 9.95
N THR A 111 15.39 31.37 11.18
CA THR A 111 15.17 29.96 11.44
C THR A 111 13.70 29.58 11.29
N GLU A 112 12.79 30.42 11.78
CA GLU A 112 11.34 30.22 11.60
C GLU A 112 10.93 30.31 10.12
N ALA A 113 11.46 31.30 9.38
CA ALA A 113 11.21 31.44 7.94
C ALA A 113 11.71 30.24 7.15
N ARG A 114 12.93 29.77 7.42
CA ARG A 114 13.47 28.55 6.78
C ARG A 114 12.66 27.31 7.10
N ARG A 115 12.21 27.19 8.36
CA ARG A 115 11.35 26.08 8.78
C ARG A 115 10.01 26.11 8.07
N ALA A 116 9.36 27.27 7.99
CA ALA A 116 8.08 27.43 7.28
C ALA A 116 8.22 27.14 5.77
N ASP A 117 9.35 27.56 5.16
CA ASP A 117 9.62 27.27 3.75
C ASP A 117 9.87 25.78 3.49
N LEU A 118 10.60 25.11 4.38
CA LEU A 118 10.79 23.66 4.33
C LEU A 118 9.46 22.92 4.45
N GLU A 119 8.62 23.27 5.43
CA GLU A 119 7.30 22.67 5.64
C GLU A 119 6.41 22.90 4.41
N ARG A 120 6.44 24.09 3.81
CA ARG A 120 5.71 24.39 2.57
C ARG A 120 6.20 23.55 1.40
N THR A 121 7.52 23.42 1.23
CA THR A 121 8.11 22.61 0.15
C THR A 121 7.74 21.14 0.27
N ILE A 122 7.79 20.59 1.49
CA ILE A 122 7.38 19.21 1.74
C ILE A 122 5.89 19.01 1.39
N LEU A 123 5.02 19.90 1.88
CA LEU A 123 3.58 19.80 1.62
C LEU A 123 3.28 19.88 0.11
N ALA A 124 3.86 20.86 -0.59
CA ALA A 124 3.69 21.01 -2.03
C ALA A 124 4.16 19.75 -2.78
N THR A 125 5.31 19.19 -2.41
CA THR A 125 5.84 17.97 -3.04
C THR A 125 4.90 16.78 -2.83
N LEU A 126 4.33 16.62 -1.63
CA LEU A 126 3.36 15.55 -1.35
C LEU A 126 2.09 15.71 -2.17
N LEU A 127 1.54 16.94 -2.25
CA LEU A 127 0.33 17.25 -3.01
C LEU A 127 0.52 17.13 -4.53
N ASP A 128 1.73 17.31 -5.03
CA ASP A 128 2.06 17.18 -6.45
C ASP A 128 2.40 15.75 -6.86
N THR A 129 2.85 14.92 -5.92
CA THR A 129 3.37 13.57 -6.23
C THR A 129 2.34 12.48 -5.95
N LEU A 130 1.67 12.55 -4.80
CA LEU A 130 0.74 11.51 -4.36
C LEU A 130 -0.66 11.73 -4.96
N ASP A 131 -1.37 10.64 -5.21
CA ASP A 131 -2.75 10.66 -5.72
C ASP A 131 -3.74 10.99 -4.59
N ILE A 132 -3.48 12.10 -3.92
CA ILE A 132 -4.29 12.62 -2.83
C ILE A 132 -4.87 13.99 -3.17
N SER A 133 -5.96 14.33 -2.48
CA SER A 133 -6.48 15.68 -2.34
C SER A 133 -6.56 16.01 -0.86
N THR A 134 -6.20 17.22 -0.47
CA THR A 134 -6.42 17.71 0.90
C THR A 134 -7.20 19.01 0.87
N TRP A 135 -8.00 19.21 1.90
CA TRP A 135 -8.83 20.39 2.05
C TRP A 135 -9.03 20.70 3.53
N ALA A 136 -9.33 21.94 3.81
CA ALA A 136 -9.60 22.42 5.17
C ALA A 136 -10.88 23.24 5.19
N LEU A 137 -11.68 23.05 6.24
CA LEU A 137 -12.91 23.78 6.49
C LEU A 137 -12.83 24.58 7.80
N ASP A 138 -13.58 25.66 7.84
CA ASP A 138 -13.92 26.33 9.09
C ASP A 138 -15.07 25.61 9.84
N ARG A 139 -15.56 26.21 10.94
CA ARG A 139 -16.65 25.64 11.75
C ARG A 139 -18.01 25.60 11.03
N ASP A 140 -18.20 26.46 10.05
CA ASP A 140 -19.44 26.58 9.27
C ASP A 140 -19.40 25.68 8.02
N GLY A 141 -18.28 24.97 7.80
CA GLY A 141 -18.09 24.06 6.66
C GLY A 141 -17.66 24.80 5.39
N VAL A 142 -17.12 26.00 5.51
CA VAL A 142 -16.59 26.77 4.38
C VAL A 142 -15.15 26.37 4.09
N PHE A 143 -14.82 26.17 2.81
CA PHE A 143 -13.46 25.83 2.39
C PHE A 143 -12.48 26.98 2.67
N LEU A 144 -11.43 26.68 3.41
CA LEU A 144 -10.28 27.56 3.64
C LEU A 144 -9.09 27.18 2.77
N PHE A 145 -9.00 25.92 2.38
CA PHE A 145 -7.92 25.37 1.56
C PHE A 145 -8.44 24.18 0.77
N GLN A 146 -7.90 23.98 -0.45
CA GLN A 146 -8.14 22.80 -1.25
C GLN A 146 -7.04 22.67 -2.30
N ASP A 147 -6.30 21.56 -2.31
CA ASP A 147 -5.32 21.23 -3.34
C ASP A 147 -5.01 19.73 -3.34
N GLY A 148 -4.35 19.26 -4.40
CA GLY A 148 -3.83 17.92 -4.54
C GLY A 148 -3.90 17.37 -5.96
N LYS A 149 -2.96 16.51 -6.30
CA LYS A 149 -2.84 15.91 -7.64
C LYS A 149 -4.11 15.17 -8.06
N ALA A 150 -4.68 14.37 -7.15
CA ALA A 150 -5.89 13.59 -7.45
C ALA A 150 -7.10 14.49 -7.76
N MET A 151 -7.25 15.62 -7.06
CA MET A 151 -8.28 16.60 -7.36
C MET A 151 -8.07 17.24 -8.74
N ARG A 152 -6.83 17.65 -9.04
CA ARG A 152 -6.50 18.25 -10.34
C ARG A 152 -6.74 17.29 -11.50
N ALA A 153 -6.57 15.97 -11.28
CA ALA A 153 -6.88 14.95 -12.27
C ALA A 153 -8.38 14.87 -12.62
N THR A 154 -9.29 15.35 -11.76
CA THR A 154 -10.72 15.48 -12.06
C THR A 154 -11.08 16.76 -12.82
N GLY A 155 -10.11 17.62 -13.12
CA GLY A 155 -10.31 18.90 -13.81
C GLY A 155 -10.54 20.09 -12.89
N LEU A 156 -10.56 19.90 -11.58
CA LEU A 156 -10.69 20.97 -10.60
C LEU A 156 -9.37 21.74 -10.45
N GLN A 157 -9.47 23.03 -10.21
CA GLN A 157 -8.30 23.89 -9.98
C GLN A 157 -7.98 24.00 -8.48
N PRO A 158 -6.69 24.17 -8.10
CA PRO A 158 -6.32 24.47 -6.73
C PRO A 158 -7.13 25.65 -6.18
N HIS A 159 -7.62 25.50 -4.95
CA HIS A 159 -8.40 26.53 -4.23
C HIS A 159 -9.71 26.97 -4.90
N GLN A 160 -10.22 26.21 -5.88
CA GLN A 160 -11.43 26.55 -6.63
C GLN A 160 -12.64 26.79 -5.73
N PHE A 161 -12.78 26.06 -4.64
CA PHE A 161 -13.94 26.13 -3.74
C PHE A 161 -13.67 26.95 -2.48
N VAL A 162 -12.52 27.61 -2.36
CA VAL A 162 -12.23 28.46 -1.19
C VAL A 162 -13.28 29.57 -1.08
N GLY A 163 -13.88 29.68 0.12
CA GLY A 163 -14.99 30.58 0.40
C GLY A 163 -16.40 30.01 0.10
N ALA A 164 -16.50 28.85 -0.55
CA ALA A 164 -17.77 28.17 -0.75
C ALA A 164 -18.07 27.18 0.39
N SER A 165 -19.34 26.89 0.64
CA SER A 165 -19.74 25.86 1.60
C SER A 165 -19.55 24.46 0.99
N MET A 166 -18.93 23.56 1.73
CA MET A 166 -18.85 22.13 1.39
C MET A 166 -20.22 21.52 1.14
N PHE A 167 -21.20 21.93 1.94
CA PHE A 167 -22.57 21.40 1.88
C PHE A 167 -23.35 21.86 0.66
N ASP A 168 -22.96 23.00 0.07
CA ASP A 168 -23.56 23.50 -1.18
C ASP A 168 -22.86 22.89 -2.40
N VAL A 169 -21.53 22.80 -2.36
CA VAL A 169 -20.72 22.25 -3.47
C VAL A 169 -21.03 20.77 -3.70
N TYR A 170 -21.20 20.01 -2.62
CA TYR A 170 -21.40 18.56 -2.64
C TYR A 170 -22.80 18.15 -2.15
N ALA A 171 -23.81 18.96 -2.30
CA ALA A 171 -25.16 18.78 -1.74
C ALA A 171 -25.80 17.40 -2.03
N THR A 172 -25.44 16.76 -3.15
CA THR A 172 -25.97 15.47 -3.59
C THR A 172 -25.04 14.29 -3.31
N GLU A 173 -23.86 14.53 -2.74
CA GLU A 173 -22.85 13.51 -2.54
C GLU A 173 -23.05 12.77 -1.20
N SER A 174 -22.58 11.52 -1.16
CA SER A 174 -22.51 10.73 0.07
C SER A 174 -21.32 11.18 0.96
N GLY A 175 -21.44 10.98 2.27
CA GLY A 175 -20.35 11.29 3.21
C GLY A 175 -20.46 12.66 3.89
N LEU A 176 -21.48 13.46 3.59
CA LEU A 176 -21.67 14.77 4.23
C LEU A 176 -22.07 14.66 5.72
N ASP A 177 -22.71 13.57 6.13
CA ASP A 177 -23.06 13.37 7.53
C ASP A 177 -21.83 13.08 8.37
N GLU A 178 -20.85 12.37 7.82
CA GLU A 178 -19.52 12.14 8.41
C GLU A 178 -18.74 13.46 8.52
N VAL A 179 -18.84 14.34 7.53
CA VAL A 179 -18.25 15.70 7.61
C VAL A 179 -18.89 16.49 8.73
N ARG A 180 -20.24 16.45 8.85
CA ARG A 180 -20.95 17.11 9.96
C ARG A 180 -20.55 16.54 11.33
N ALA A 181 -20.40 15.21 11.42
CA ALA A 181 -19.92 14.54 12.64
C ALA A 181 -18.50 15.00 12.98
N ALA A 182 -17.63 15.08 11.99
CA ALA A 182 -16.26 15.52 12.15
C ALA A 182 -16.17 17.00 12.59
N LEU A 183 -17.01 17.87 12.07
CA LEU A 183 -17.10 19.28 12.54
C LEU A 183 -17.56 19.38 14.01
N ARG A 184 -18.32 18.38 14.51
CA ARG A 184 -18.68 18.28 15.95
C ARG A 184 -17.56 17.68 16.81
N GLY A 185 -16.46 17.24 16.19
CA GLY A 185 -15.27 16.68 16.89
C GLY A 185 -15.12 15.16 16.79
N GLU A 186 -15.92 14.48 15.99
CA GLU A 186 -15.86 13.03 15.78
C GLU A 186 -14.96 12.71 14.56
N ALA A 187 -13.76 12.21 14.79
CA ALA A 187 -12.85 11.85 13.69
C ALA A 187 -13.40 10.65 12.90
N CYS A 188 -13.57 10.80 11.59
CA CYS A 188 -14.01 9.75 10.68
C CYS A 188 -12.86 9.29 9.79
N ARG A 189 -12.72 7.96 9.60
CA ARG A 189 -11.63 7.37 8.83
C ARG A 189 -12.15 6.31 7.87
N GLY A 190 -11.61 6.29 6.66
CA GLY A 190 -11.92 5.26 5.66
C GLY A 190 -13.33 5.41 5.07
N VAL A 191 -13.91 6.61 5.09
CA VAL A 191 -15.19 6.91 4.43
C VAL A 191 -14.98 6.77 2.92
N GLN A 192 -15.83 5.98 2.26
CA GLN A 192 -15.73 5.78 0.81
C GLN A 192 -16.83 6.57 0.11
N SER A 193 -16.48 7.22 -1.01
CA SER A 193 -17.43 7.87 -1.91
C SER A 193 -16.98 7.70 -3.36
N GLU A 194 -17.88 8.00 -4.27
CA GLU A 194 -17.57 8.12 -5.70
C GLU A 194 -18.05 9.50 -6.17
N THR A 195 -17.10 10.32 -6.59
CA THR A 195 -17.36 11.70 -7.00
C THR A 195 -16.48 12.01 -8.21
N TYR A 196 -17.03 12.65 -9.23
CA TYR A 196 -16.37 12.94 -10.51
C TYR A 196 -15.79 11.70 -11.22
N GLY A 197 -16.40 10.51 -11.03
CA GLY A 197 -15.94 9.25 -11.62
C GLY A 197 -14.66 8.67 -10.97
N VAL A 198 -14.28 9.17 -9.81
CA VAL A 198 -13.15 8.73 -9.00
C VAL A 198 -13.67 8.09 -7.72
N HIS A 199 -13.11 6.93 -7.37
CA HIS A 199 -13.38 6.30 -6.07
C HIS A 199 -12.45 6.87 -5.02
N TRP A 200 -13.04 7.49 -4.00
CA TRP A 200 -12.31 8.16 -2.94
C TRP A 200 -12.35 7.37 -1.65
N MET A 201 -11.26 7.46 -0.89
CA MET A 201 -11.20 7.10 0.52
C MET A 201 -10.81 8.34 1.32
N HIS A 202 -11.66 8.71 2.28
CA HIS A 202 -11.55 9.96 3.02
C HIS A 202 -11.17 9.74 4.48
N TRP A 203 -10.40 10.68 5.01
CA TRP A 203 -10.15 10.87 6.44
C TRP A 203 -10.58 12.28 6.81
N TYR A 204 -11.47 12.42 7.78
CA TYR A 204 -11.97 13.68 8.30
C TYR A 204 -11.43 13.87 9.71
N ILE A 205 -10.53 14.84 9.90
CA ILE A 205 -9.72 15.03 11.08
C ILE A 205 -10.09 16.37 11.72
N PRO A 206 -10.85 16.39 12.85
CA PRO A 206 -11.12 17.60 13.60
C PRO A 206 -9.83 18.23 14.11
N VAL A 207 -9.69 19.54 13.99
CA VAL A 207 -8.51 20.30 14.39
C VAL A 207 -8.89 21.38 15.38
N LYS A 208 -8.10 21.49 16.45
CA LYS A 208 -8.16 22.63 17.37
C LYS A 208 -7.08 23.62 16.94
N SER A 209 -7.47 24.63 16.17
CA SER A 209 -6.55 25.61 15.59
C SER A 209 -6.96 27.03 16.00
N THR A 210 -5.97 27.90 16.10
CA THR A 210 -6.14 29.35 16.26
C THR A 210 -6.31 30.06 14.92
N THR A 211 -6.09 29.36 13.80
CA THR A 211 -6.15 29.90 12.43
C THR A 211 -7.55 29.81 11.80
N GLY A 212 -8.57 29.40 12.58
CA GLY A 212 -9.95 29.26 12.08
C GLY A 212 -10.23 27.90 11.43
N VAL A 213 -9.24 27.06 11.18
CA VAL A 213 -9.43 25.68 10.67
C VAL A 213 -10.10 24.83 11.75
N ALA A 214 -11.24 24.23 11.42
CA ALA A 214 -11.96 23.30 12.30
C ALA A 214 -11.81 21.84 11.85
N LEU A 215 -11.65 21.60 10.56
CA LEU A 215 -11.57 20.27 9.97
C LEU A 215 -10.51 20.24 8.86
N VAL A 216 -9.71 19.21 8.86
CA VAL A 216 -8.84 18.86 7.72
C VAL A 216 -9.32 17.54 7.13
N GLY A 217 -9.55 17.53 5.84
CA GLY A 217 -9.87 16.33 5.08
C GLY A 217 -8.70 15.90 4.20
N ILE A 218 -8.49 14.60 4.15
CA ILE A 218 -7.57 13.96 3.21
C ILE A 218 -8.39 12.97 2.40
N SER A 219 -8.29 13.03 1.10
CA SER A 219 -8.98 12.15 0.16
C SER A 219 -7.95 11.48 -0.72
N LEU A 220 -7.93 10.14 -0.72
CA LEU A 220 -7.05 9.32 -1.55
C LEU A 220 -7.86 8.76 -2.72
N ASP A 221 -7.35 8.89 -3.94
CA ASP A 221 -7.88 8.18 -5.09
C ASP A 221 -7.52 6.69 -4.98
N VAL A 222 -8.54 5.86 -4.85
CA VAL A 222 -8.43 4.40 -4.77
C VAL A 222 -8.97 3.68 -6.00
N SER A 223 -9.18 4.41 -7.10
CA SER A 223 -9.79 3.88 -8.33
C SER A 223 -8.97 2.74 -8.92
N ASP A 224 -7.64 2.86 -8.96
CA ASP A 224 -6.75 1.80 -9.44
C ASP A 224 -6.79 0.58 -8.52
N THR A 225 -6.82 0.78 -7.21
CA THR A 225 -6.93 -0.31 -6.24
C THR A 225 -8.24 -1.06 -6.41
N LYS A 226 -9.35 -0.34 -6.58
CA LYS A 226 -10.68 -0.93 -6.82
C LYS A 226 -10.75 -1.69 -8.14
N ARG A 227 -10.15 -1.16 -9.21
CA ARG A 227 -10.05 -1.86 -10.50
C ARG A 227 -9.25 -3.15 -10.41
N ASN A 228 -8.08 -3.09 -9.76
CA ASN A 228 -7.23 -4.25 -9.57
C ASN A 228 -7.89 -5.33 -8.69
N GLU A 229 -8.61 -4.93 -7.64
CA GLU A 229 -9.37 -5.83 -6.78
C GLU A 229 -10.48 -6.54 -7.56
N ALA A 230 -11.23 -5.81 -8.38
CA ALA A 230 -12.28 -6.38 -9.23
C ALA A 230 -11.70 -7.33 -10.30
N GLU A 231 -10.59 -6.96 -10.92
CA GLU A 231 -9.91 -7.82 -11.90
C GLU A 231 -9.39 -9.12 -11.26
N LEU A 232 -8.78 -9.01 -10.08
CA LEU A 232 -8.30 -10.18 -9.34
C LEU A 232 -9.45 -11.11 -8.96
N ARG A 233 -10.58 -10.57 -8.51
CA ARG A 233 -11.76 -11.34 -8.18
C ARG A 233 -12.31 -12.10 -9.39
N ASN A 234 -12.41 -11.41 -10.53
CA ASN A 234 -12.85 -12.04 -11.78
C ASN A 234 -11.90 -13.18 -12.23
N LYS A 235 -10.59 -13.00 -12.05
CA LYS A 235 -9.60 -14.06 -12.34
C LYS A 235 -9.76 -15.26 -11.41
N LEU A 236 -10.02 -15.04 -10.12
CA LEU A 236 -10.27 -16.12 -9.17
C LEU A 236 -11.53 -16.91 -9.55
N ASP A 237 -12.64 -16.22 -9.83
CA ASP A 237 -13.89 -16.87 -10.25
C ASP A 237 -13.69 -17.68 -11.56
N LEU A 238 -12.86 -17.20 -12.48
CA LEU A 238 -12.54 -17.94 -13.71
C LEU A 238 -11.71 -19.20 -13.41
N ILE A 239 -10.71 -19.07 -12.52
CA ILE A 239 -9.87 -20.22 -12.12
C ILE A 239 -10.73 -21.30 -11.43
N GLU A 240 -11.63 -20.91 -10.54
CA GLU A 240 -12.54 -21.84 -9.88
C GLU A 240 -13.41 -22.59 -10.88
N LYS A 241 -14.01 -21.87 -11.84
CA LYS A 241 -14.79 -22.51 -12.92
C LYS A 241 -13.96 -23.47 -13.76
N GLN A 242 -12.73 -23.08 -14.11
CA GLN A 242 -11.82 -23.95 -14.86
C GLN A 242 -11.48 -25.22 -14.06
N GLN A 243 -11.24 -25.09 -12.75
CA GLN A 243 -10.97 -26.24 -11.89
C GLN A 243 -12.17 -27.18 -11.79
N GLU A 244 -13.39 -26.64 -11.74
CA GLU A 244 -14.61 -27.43 -11.73
C GLU A 244 -14.77 -28.23 -13.01
N VAL A 245 -14.60 -27.60 -14.18
CA VAL A 245 -14.60 -28.29 -15.47
C VAL A 245 -13.51 -29.36 -15.57
N ILE A 246 -12.31 -29.08 -15.07
CA ILE A 246 -11.23 -30.08 -15.01
C ILE A 246 -11.61 -31.25 -14.12
N ARG A 247 -12.26 -31.02 -12.98
CA ARG A 247 -12.75 -32.08 -12.10
C ARG A 247 -13.81 -32.95 -12.77
N GLU A 248 -14.80 -32.33 -13.43
CA GLU A 248 -15.84 -33.05 -14.18
C GLU A 248 -15.26 -33.93 -15.29
N LEU A 249 -14.25 -33.41 -16.01
CA LEU A 249 -13.61 -34.16 -17.11
C LEU A 249 -12.59 -35.20 -16.63
N SER A 250 -12.11 -35.11 -15.40
CA SER A 250 -10.98 -35.92 -14.91
C SER A 250 -11.35 -37.36 -14.51
N THR A 251 -12.64 -37.71 -14.44
CA THR A 251 -13.14 -39.08 -14.15
C THR A 251 -14.41 -39.39 -14.93
N PRO A 252 -14.37 -39.39 -16.29
CA PRO A 252 -15.55 -39.72 -17.06
C PRO A 252 -15.86 -41.18 -16.92
N ILE A 253 -17.12 -41.49 -16.54
CA ILE A 253 -17.63 -42.89 -16.60
C ILE A 253 -18.12 -43.09 -18.03
N ILE A 254 -17.49 -44.04 -18.72
CA ILE A 254 -17.73 -44.30 -20.15
C ILE A 254 -18.40 -45.65 -20.30
N GLU A 255 -19.51 -45.70 -20.98
CA GLU A 255 -20.10 -47.00 -21.40
C GLU A 255 -19.35 -47.49 -22.66
N ILE A 256 -18.57 -48.57 -22.48
CA ILE A 256 -17.71 -49.11 -23.54
C ILE A 256 -18.31 -50.27 -24.25
N TRP A 257 -19.38 -50.86 -23.69
CA TRP A 257 -20.17 -51.94 -24.28
C TRP A 257 -21.54 -52.02 -23.60
N ASP A 258 -22.54 -52.59 -24.22
CA ASP A 258 -23.85 -52.77 -23.62
C ASP A 258 -23.74 -53.43 -22.23
N GLY A 259 -24.09 -52.71 -21.18
CA GLY A 259 -24.00 -53.16 -19.79
C GLY A 259 -22.56 -53.23 -19.21
N VAL A 260 -21.57 -52.59 -19.87
CA VAL A 260 -20.21 -52.49 -19.36
C VAL A 260 -19.78 -51.03 -19.33
N ILE A 261 -19.56 -50.52 -18.13
CA ILE A 261 -18.98 -49.15 -17.95
C ILE A 261 -17.52 -49.26 -17.53
N THR A 262 -16.73 -48.26 -17.87
CA THR A 262 -15.36 -48.10 -17.38
C THR A 262 -15.20 -46.75 -16.74
N LEU A 263 -14.41 -46.73 -15.69
CA LEU A 263 -13.99 -45.55 -14.96
C LEU A 263 -12.47 -45.50 -14.98
N PRO A 264 -11.85 -44.70 -15.87
CA PRO A 264 -10.41 -44.45 -15.85
C PRO A 264 -10.09 -43.53 -14.68
N ILE A 265 -9.22 -43.94 -13.79
CA ILE A 265 -8.77 -43.17 -12.65
C ILE A 265 -7.36 -42.68 -12.95
N VAL A 266 -7.18 -41.33 -12.96
CA VAL A 266 -5.92 -40.70 -13.34
C VAL A 266 -5.47 -39.71 -12.25
N GLY A 267 -4.19 -39.75 -11.94
CA GLY A 267 -3.54 -38.82 -10.99
C GLY A 267 -3.70 -39.21 -9.54
N LEU A 268 -3.58 -38.21 -8.65
CA LEU A 268 -3.72 -38.39 -7.20
C LEU A 268 -5.20 -38.52 -6.80
N ILE A 269 -5.49 -39.50 -5.97
CA ILE A 269 -6.82 -39.74 -5.42
C ILE A 269 -6.78 -39.41 -3.93
N ASP A 270 -7.53 -38.41 -3.52
CA ASP A 270 -7.78 -38.08 -2.12
C ASP A 270 -9.15 -38.59 -1.65
N SER A 271 -9.42 -38.48 -0.37
CA SER A 271 -10.67 -38.97 0.24
C SER A 271 -11.92 -38.24 -0.27
N VAL A 272 -11.80 -36.92 -0.59
CA VAL A 272 -12.94 -36.14 -1.07
C VAL A 272 -13.29 -36.55 -2.50
N ARG A 273 -12.30 -36.63 -3.37
CA ARG A 273 -12.46 -37.07 -4.76
C ARG A 273 -12.98 -38.51 -4.84
N THR A 274 -12.54 -39.36 -3.91
CA THR A 274 -13.03 -40.75 -3.85
C THR A 274 -14.51 -40.83 -3.53
N ALA A 275 -15.04 -40.01 -2.62
CA ALA A 275 -16.45 -39.95 -2.32
C ALA A 275 -17.29 -39.49 -3.53
N GLU A 276 -16.84 -38.45 -4.22
CA GLU A 276 -17.50 -37.97 -5.45
C GLU A 276 -17.51 -39.01 -6.56
N ILE A 277 -16.39 -39.72 -6.77
CA ILE A 277 -16.27 -40.81 -7.72
C ILE A 277 -17.23 -41.94 -7.36
N MET A 278 -17.32 -42.29 -6.08
CA MET A 278 -18.21 -43.33 -5.59
C MET A 278 -19.67 -43.02 -5.92
N ASP A 279 -20.14 -41.81 -5.58
CA ASP A 279 -21.52 -41.40 -5.82
C ASP A 279 -21.87 -41.41 -7.30
N ASN A 280 -21.00 -40.82 -8.14
CA ASN A 280 -21.19 -40.79 -9.59
C ASN A 280 -21.21 -42.20 -10.20
N LEU A 281 -20.33 -43.07 -9.74
CA LEU A 281 -20.23 -44.45 -10.19
C LEU A 281 -21.51 -45.27 -9.84
N LEU A 282 -21.97 -45.17 -8.62
CA LEU A 282 -23.17 -45.87 -8.17
C LEU A 282 -24.43 -45.38 -8.88
N GLN A 283 -24.57 -44.08 -9.06
CA GLN A 283 -25.65 -43.46 -9.84
C GLN A 283 -25.63 -43.96 -11.29
N THR A 284 -24.44 -43.99 -11.91
CA THR A 284 -24.30 -44.45 -13.29
C THR A 284 -24.59 -45.93 -13.45
N VAL A 285 -24.10 -46.79 -12.52
CA VAL A 285 -24.43 -48.23 -12.50
C VAL A 285 -25.93 -48.43 -12.44
N ALA A 286 -26.62 -47.71 -11.54
CA ALA A 286 -28.08 -47.82 -11.38
C ALA A 286 -28.83 -47.32 -12.63
N ARG A 287 -28.42 -46.18 -13.20
CA ARG A 287 -29.06 -45.57 -14.38
C ARG A 287 -28.90 -46.43 -15.63
N THR A 288 -27.68 -46.91 -15.91
CA THR A 288 -27.37 -47.69 -17.11
C THR A 288 -27.69 -49.17 -16.96
N ARG A 289 -28.03 -49.63 -15.73
CA ARG A 289 -28.19 -51.03 -15.40
C ARG A 289 -26.97 -51.85 -15.83
N ALA A 290 -25.78 -51.26 -15.62
CA ALA A 290 -24.53 -51.91 -15.98
C ALA A 290 -24.39 -53.23 -15.20
N ARG A 291 -23.94 -54.27 -15.87
CA ARG A 291 -23.62 -55.57 -15.25
C ARG A 291 -22.17 -55.67 -14.82
N PHE A 292 -21.32 -54.86 -15.45
CA PHE A 292 -19.90 -54.81 -15.17
C PHE A 292 -19.45 -53.33 -15.07
N ALA A 293 -18.62 -53.03 -14.06
CA ALA A 293 -17.96 -51.74 -13.91
C ALA A 293 -16.44 -51.98 -13.80
N ILE A 294 -15.69 -51.49 -14.76
CA ILE A 294 -14.23 -51.63 -14.82
C ILE A 294 -13.58 -50.36 -14.27
N LEU A 295 -12.86 -50.47 -13.17
CA LEU A 295 -12.04 -49.42 -12.58
C LEU A 295 -10.63 -49.56 -13.14
N ASP A 296 -10.22 -48.64 -14.00
CA ASP A 296 -8.93 -48.64 -14.62
C ASP A 296 -7.92 -47.75 -13.87
N LEU A 297 -6.97 -48.37 -13.21
CA LEU A 297 -5.93 -47.74 -12.39
C LEU A 297 -4.63 -47.51 -13.15
N THR A 298 -4.60 -47.62 -14.48
CA THR A 298 -3.38 -47.47 -15.31
C THR A 298 -2.74 -46.07 -15.12
N GLY A 299 -3.55 -45.06 -14.83
CA GLY A 299 -3.10 -43.67 -14.63
C GLY A 299 -2.81 -43.30 -13.17
N VAL A 300 -2.81 -44.25 -12.26
CA VAL A 300 -2.57 -44.03 -10.80
C VAL A 300 -1.14 -44.44 -10.46
N GLU A 301 -0.33 -43.50 -10.02
CA GLU A 301 1.08 -43.76 -9.68
C GLU A 301 1.26 -44.20 -8.23
N VAL A 302 0.52 -43.60 -7.30
CA VAL A 302 0.64 -43.81 -5.86
C VAL A 302 -0.74 -43.90 -5.22
N VAL A 303 -0.92 -44.86 -4.31
CA VAL A 303 -2.14 -45.05 -3.52
C VAL A 303 -1.73 -45.17 -2.07
N ASP A 304 -2.29 -44.35 -1.20
CA ASP A 304 -2.18 -44.52 0.24
C ASP A 304 -3.18 -45.56 0.75
N THR A 305 -3.04 -45.94 2.02
CA THR A 305 -3.91 -46.97 2.66
C THR A 305 -5.38 -46.55 2.68
N GLY A 306 -5.67 -45.25 2.84
CA GLY A 306 -7.03 -44.72 2.82
C GLY A 306 -7.67 -44.90 1.43
N THR A 307 -6.96 -44.49 0.39
CA THR A 307 -7.41 -44.59 -1.01
C THR A 307 -7.62 -46.09 -1.43
N ALA A 308 -6.70 -46.97 -1.04
CA ALA A 308 -6.87 -48.41 -1.31
C ALA A 308 -8.14 -48.95 -0.66
N SER A 309 -8.43 -48.60 0.59
CA SER A 309 -9.68 -48.98 1.29
C SER A 309 -10.90 -48.44 0.57
N HIS A 310 -10.86 -47.23 0.07
CA HIS A 310 -11.96 -46.62 -0.68
C HIS A 310 -12.21 -47.33 -2.03
N LEU A 311 -11.16 -47.67 -2.77
CA LEU A 311 -11.29 -48.43 -4.03
C LEU A 311 -12.02 -49.76 -3.81
N ILE A 312 -11.71 -50.43 -2.71
CA ILE A 312 -12.38 -51.70 -2.35
C ILE A 312 -13.83 -51.48 -1.92
N GLY A 313 -14.09 -50.41 -1.15
CA GLY A 313 -15.43 -49.99 -0.82
C GLY A 313 -16.27 -49.71 -2.08
N MET A 314 -15.70 -49.10 -3.12
CA MET A 314 -16.39 -48.93 -4.42
C MET A 314 -16.80 -50.24 -5.06
N ILE A 315 -15.88 -51.21 -5.10
CA ILE A 315 -16.18 -52.55 -5.68
C ILE A 315 -17.29 -53.26 -4.91
N GLN A 316 -17.25 -53.16 -3.59
CA GLN A 316 -18.30 -53.76 -2.74
C GLN A 316 -19.66 -53.08 -2.97
N ALA A 317 -19.67 -51.75 -3.06
CA ALA A 317 -20.89 -50.99 -3.33
C ALA A 317 -21.50 -51.30 -4.70
N ILE A 318 -20.68 -51.38 -5.75
CA ILE A 318 -21.10 -51.84 -7.10
C ILE A 318 -21.77 -53.20 -7.04
N ARG A 319 -21.21 -54.10 -6.24
CA ARG A 319 -21.73 -55.47 -6.07
C ARG A 319 -23.09 -55.51 -5.38
N LEU A 320 -23.31 -54.62 -4.41
CA LEU A 320 -24.61 -54.47 -3.76
C LEU A 320 -25.71 -54.03 -4.74
N LEU A 321 -25.35 -53.29 -5.77
CA LEU A 321 -26.23 -52.89 -6.88
C LEU A 321 -26.43 -54.01 -7.92
N GLY A 322 -25.81 -55.18 -7.73
CA GLY A 322 -25.94 -56.33 -8.63
C GLY A 322 -25.01 -56.35 -9.82
N ALA A 323 -24.06 -55.40 -9.88
CA ALA A 323 -23.01 -55.35 -10.90
C ALA A 323 -21.71 -56.03 -10.40
N GLU A 324 -20.83 -56.45 -11.32
CA GLU A 324 -19.52 -57.01 -10.98
C GLU A 324 -18.45 -55.90 -11.20
N GLY A 325 -17.72 -55.54 -10.11
CA GLY A 325 -16.61 -54.62 -10.14
C GLY A 325 -15.31 -55.33 -10.57
N ILE A 326 -14.58 -54.73 -11.52
CA ILE A 326 -13.35 -55.29 -12.05
C ILE A 326 -12.26 -54.24 -11.95
N LEU A 327 -11.04 -54.63 -11.52
CA LEU A 327 -9.87 -53.77 -11.45
C LEU A 327 -8.94 -54.06 -12.63
N THR A 328 -8.39 -52.98 -13.24
CA THR A 328 -7.36 -53.11 -14.27
C THR A 328 -6.21 -52.12 -14.01
N GLY A 329 -5.04 -52.39 -14.61
CA GLY A 329 -3.89 -51.47 -14.55
C GLY A 329 -3.25 -51.31 -13.18
N ILE A 330 -3.32 -52.31 -12.32
CA ILE A 330 -2.74 -52.23 -10.98
C ILE A 330 -1.22 -52.27 -11.07
N HIS A 331 -0.56 -51.19 -10.65
CA HIS A 331 0.90 -51.10 -10.51
C HIS A 331 1.41 -51.93 -9.30
N PRO A 332 2.66 -52.45 -9.33
CA PRO A 332 3.22 -53.24 -8.24
C PRO A 332 3.14 -52.61 -6.85
N VAL A 333 3.34 -51.27 -6.78
CA VAL A 333 3.25 -50.50 -5.53
C VAL A 333 1.82 -50.54 -4.95
N ILE A 334 0.82 -50.39 -5.82
CA ILE A 334 -0.60 -50.45 -5.45
C ILE A 334 -0.95 -51.85 -4.96
N ALA A 335 -0.48 -52.89 -5.68
CA ALA A 335 -0.67 -54.28 -5.31
C ALA A 335 -0.11 -54.60 -3.91
N GLN A 336 1.12 -54.10 -3.60
CA GLN A 336 1.74 -54.25 -2.28
C GLN A 336 0.91 -53.56 -1.19
N THR A 337 0.43 -52.35 -1.45
CA THR A 337 -0.43 -51.61 -0.48
C THR A 337 -1.74 -52.35 -0.19
N ILE A 338 -2.40 -52.88 -1.21
CA ILE A 338 -3.65 -53.60 -1.06
C ILE A 338 -3.41 -54.90 -0.27
N VAL A 339 -2.34 -55.64 -0.55
CA VAL A 339 -1.97 -56.86 0.16
C VAL A 339 -1.64 -56.58 1.64
N SER A 340 -0.90 -55.51 1.92
CA SER A 340 -0.53 -55.09 3.29
C SER A 340 -1.75 -54.72 4.15
N LEU A 341 -2.84 -54.29 3.54
CA LEU A 341 -4.12 -54.01 4.20
C LEU A 341 -4.93 -55.27 4.56
N GLY A 342 -4.47 -56.45 4.15
CA GLY A 342 -5.15 -57.71 4.44
C GLY A 342 -6.50 -57.87 3.72
N VAL A 343 -6.69 -57.16 2.63
CA VAL A 343 -7.95 -57.13 1.90
C VAL A 343 -8.10 -58.39 1.04
N ASP A 344 -9.21 -59.08 1.17
CA ASP A 344 -9.56 -60.26 0.37
C ASP A 344 -10.01 -59.85 -1.04
N LEU A 345 -9.11 -59.97 -2.03
CA LEU A 345 -9.39 -59.76 -3.44
C LEU A 345 -9.87 -61.04 -4.15
N THR A 346 -10.04 -62.18 -3.47
CA THR A 346 -10.41 -63.47 -4.12
C THR A 346 -11.74 -63.41 -4.87
N ARG A 347 -12.55 -62.41 -4.53
CA ARG A 347 -13.88 -62.18 -5.12
C ARG A 347 -13.92 -61.00 -6.09
N VAL A 348 -12.79 -60.34 -6.37
CA VAL A 348 -12.68 -59.18 -7.28
C VAL A 348 -12.00 -59.63 -8.56
N GLY A 349 -12.60 -59.39 -9.70
CA GLY A 349 -11.98 -59.60 -10.99
C GLY A 349 -10.79 -58.66 -11.17
N VAL A 350 -9.59 -59.17 -11.33
CA VAL A 350 -8.39 -58.37 -11.58
C VAL A 350 -7.79 -58.79 -12.91
N HIS A 351 -7.55 -57.79 -13.80
CA HIS A 351 -6.92 -58.01 -15.08
C HIS A 351 -5.76 -57.02 -15.28
N ALA A 352 -4.73 -57.46 -16.02
CA ALA A 352 -3.55 -56.60 -16.22
C ALA A 352 -3.86 -55.38 -17.14
N LYS A 353 -4.77 -55.55 -18.06
CA LYS A 353 -5.10 -54.52 -19.09
C LYS A 353 -6.61 -54.38 -19.22
N LEU A 354 -7.04 -53.14 -19.54
CA LEU A 354 -8.45 -52.82 -19.81
C LEU A 354 -9.07 -53.75 -20.91
N ARG A 355 -8.32 -54.07 -21.96
CA ARG A 355 -8.71 -54.98 -23.04
C ARG A 355 -9.13 -56.37 -22.50
N ASP A 356 -8.34 -56.90 -21.59
CA ASP A 356 -8.57 -58.26 -21.07
C ASP A 356 -9.82 -58.29 -20.20
N ALA A 357 -10.03 -57.25 -19.40
CA ALA A 357 -11.25 -57.05 -18.59
C ALA A 357 -12.49 -56.90 -19.53
N LEU A 358 -12.40 -56.11 -20.59
CA LEU A 358 -13.50 -55.96 -21.51
C LEU A 358 -13.85 -57.28 -22.20
N GLN A 359 -12.85 -58.05 -22.65
CA GLN A 359 -13.04 -59.36 -23.27
C GLN A 359 -13.70 -60.34 -22.29
N TYR A 360 -13.30 -60.31 -21.04
CA TYR A 360 -13.96 -61.09 -19.97
C TYR A 360 -15.42 -60.70 -19.81
N CYS A 361 -15.75 -59.41 -19.77
CA CYS A 361 -17.13 -58.94 -19.66
C CYS A 361 -18.00 -59.40 -20.83
N ILE A 362 -17.51 -59.19 -22.06
CA ILE A 362 -18.24 -59.56 -23.29
C ILE A 362 -18.52 -61.08 -23.30
N THR A 363 -17.50 -61.89 -22.98
CA THR A 363 -17.68 -63.36 -22.92
C THR A 363 -18.73 -63.81 -21.91
N ARG A 364 -18.79 -63.14 -20.78
CA ARG A 364 -19.79 -63.42 -19.77
C ARG A 364 -21.21 -62.94 -20.09
N LEU A 365 -21.31 -61.81 -20.79
CA LEU A 365 -22.57 -61.27 -21.29
C LEU A 365 -23.17 -62.18 -22.40
N GLY A 366 -22.31 -62.75 -23.25
CA GLY A 366 -22.73 -63.66 -24.36
C GLY A 366 -23.17 -65.06 -23.88
N ARG A 367 -22.80 -65.49 -22.68
CA ARG A 367 -23.30 -66.72 -22.07
C ARG A 367 -24.72 -66.46 -21.49
N LYS A 368 -25.79 -66.75 -22.29
CA LYS A 368 -27.17 -66.78 -21.82
C LYS A 368 -27.23 -67.66 -20.54
N ARG A 369 -27.80 -67.17 -19.47
CA ARG A 369 -28.20 -68.01 -18.31
C ARG A 369 -29.00 -69.17 -18.85
N PRO A 370 -28.68 -70.47 -18.49
CA PRO A 370 -29.57 -71.55 -18.77
C PRO A 370 -30.94 -71.23 -18.15
N ALA A 371 -32.02 -71.36 -18.96
CA ALA A 371 -33.37 -71.19 -18.50
C ALA A 371 -33.60 -72.19 -17.32
N VAL A 372 -34.03 -71.67 -16.15
CA VAL A 372 -34.52 -72.47 -15.05
C VAL A 372 -35.73 -73.21 -15.62
N PRO A 373 -35.76 -74.57 -15.59
CA PRO A 373 -36.95 -75.27 -16.04
C PRO A 373 -38.10 -74.93 -15.06
N THR A 374 -39.12 -74.28 -15.59
CA THR A 374 -40.41 -74.20 -14.88
C THR A 374 -40.88 -75.61 -14.66
N ALA A 375 -40.86 -76.11 -13.41
CA ALA A 375 -41.54 -77.31 -12.98
C ALA A 375 -43.01 -77.04 -13.23
N GLY A 376 -43.55 -77.74 -14.22
CA GLY A 376 -44.98 -77.77 -14.54
C GLY A 376 -45.77 -78.68 -13.59
N ALA A 377 -47.01 -78.27 -13.52
CA ALA A 377 -48.23 -78.93 -12.98
C ALA A 377 -48.46 -78.79 -11.50
#